data_a094e6ffbe05cf625732757874781017
#
_entry.id   a094e6ffbe05cf625732757874781017
#
_cell.length_a   1.000
_cell.length_b   1.000
_cell.length_c   1.000
_cell.angle_alpha   90.00
_cell.angle_beta   90.00
_cell.angle_gamma   90.00
#
_symmetry.space_group_name_H-M   'P 1'
#
loop_
_entity.id
_entity.type
_entity.pdbx_description
1 polymer ?
#
loop_
_entity_poly.entity_id
_entity_poly.type
_entity_poly.pdbx_seq_one_letter_code
_entity_poly.pdbx_strand_id
1 'polypeptide(L)'
;MVETVHPKNDRLVWIDLEMTGLELDRHVIVEVAALITDADLNIIGEGVDLVVHATPEQLAEMDDFVTTMHTSSGLLEEIKASTVSLQEAEDAVLALITQHCDPDHPAPLAGNSIATDRSFIRAQMPRLDKALHYRMVDVSSLKELSRRWAPRVYFNQPDKGMAHRALADIVESIRELDYYRRAWLISDPTSEDAEAAKAEAMASYQQFLQ
;
A
#
# COMPACT_ATOMS: atom_id res chain seq x y z
N MET A 1 10.29 13.75 -26.51
CA MET A 1 9.23 13.33 -25.60
C MET A 1 9.10 14.42 -24.58
N VAL A 2 7.93 15.05 -24.45
CA VAL A 2 7.67 16.04 -23.39
C VAL A 2 7.49 15.23 -22.12
N GLU A 3 8.37 15.41 -21.16
CA GLU A 3 8.24 14.84 -19.82
C GLU A 3 6.96 15.45 -19.19
N THR A 4 5.91 14.67 -19.05
CA THR A 4 4.70 15.10 -18.35
C THR A 4 5.06 15.20 -16.88
N VAL A 5 5.34 16.41 -16.40
CA VAL A 5 5.57 16.67 -14.99
C VAL A 5 4.19 16.59 -14.29
N HIS A 6 3.88 15.45 -13.73
CA HIS A 6 2.67 15.29 -12.91
C HIS A 6 2.76 16.17 -11.65
N PRO A 7 1.70 16.91 -11.32
CA PRO A 7 1.70 17.77 -10.14
C PRO A 7 1.86 16.96 -8.86
N LYS A 8 2.47 17.55 -7.83
CA LYS A 8 2.72 16.87 -6.54
C LYS A 8 1.44 16.47 -5.78
N ASN A 9 0.30 17.04 -6.13
CA ASN A 9 -1.02 16.74 -5.54
C ASN A 9 -1.70 15.49 -6.14
N ASP A 10 -1.02 14.80 -7.08
CA ASP A 10 -1.54 13.59 -7.72
C ASP A 10 -0.60 12.39 -7.45
N ARG A 11 -0.14 12.28 -6.21
CA ARG A 11 0.77 11.25 -5.75
C ARG A 11 0.06 10.14 -5.01
N LEU A 12 0.65 8.92 -5.05
CA LEU A 12 0.32 7.82 -4.17
C LEU A 12 1.52 7.52 -3.28
N VAL A 13 1.26 7.32 -1.99
CA VAL A 13 2.25 6.86 -1.02
C VAL A 13 2.03 5.38 -0.81
N TRP A 14 2.93 4.57 -1.33
CA TRP A 14 2.93 3.13 -1.15
C TRP A 14 3.69 2.79 0.11
N ILE A 15 3.06 2.05 1.01
CA ILE A 15 3.70 1.55 2.22
C ILE A 15 3.34 0.09 2.37
N ASP A 16 4.30 -0.70 2.79
CA ASP A 16 4.12 -2.06 3.23
C ASP A 16 4.92 -2.26 4.52
N LEU A 17 4.39 -3.04 5.44
CA LEU A 17 4.96 -3.27 6.76
C LEU A 17 5.11 -4.76 7.00
N GLU A 18 6.25 -5.16 7.58
CA GLU A 18 6.34 -6.44 8.25
C GLU A 18 6.18 -6.25 9.75
N MET A 19 5.47 -7.16 10.39
CA MET A 19 5.16 -7.10 11.81
C MET A 19 5.44 -8.43 12.50
N THR A 20 5.55 -8.41 13.83
CA THR A 20 5.65 -9.63 14.63
C THR A 20 4.35 -10.44 14.71
N GLY A 21 3.27 -9.93 14.09
CA GLY A 21 1.94 -10.52 13.98
C GLY A 21 0.88 -9.45 13.77
N LEU A 22 -0.40 -9.78 13.84
CA LEU A 22 -1.49 -8.89 13.42
C LEU A 22 -2.33 -8.31 14.56
N GLU A 23 -2.02 -8.60 15.81
CA GLU A 23 -2.73 -8.07 16.98
C GLU A 23 -2.11 -6.74 17.41
N LEU A 24 -2.82 -5.62 17.23
CA LEU A 24 -2.32 -4.25 17.44
C LEU A 24 -1.81 -3.98 18.87
N ASP A 25 -2.38 -4.66 19.87
CA ASP A 25 -2.03 -4.48 21.27
C ASP A 25 -0.77 -5.25 21.70
N ARG A 26 -0.31 -6.18 20.86
CA ARG A 26 0.80 -7.09 21.18
C ARG A 26 1.96 -6.99 20.21
N HIS A 27 1.65 -6.82 18.94
CA HIS A 27 2.63 -6.93 17.87
C HIS A 27 3.19 -5.58 17.46
N VAL A 28 4.41 -5.60 16.96
CA VAL A 28 5.15 -4.38 16.59
C VAL A 28 5.60 -4.46 15.13
N ILE A 29 5.80 -3.28 14.54
CA ILE A 29 6.38 -3.11 13.22
C ILE A 29 7.87 -3.44 13.28
N VAL A 30 8.36 -4.26 12.35
CA VAL A 30 9.76 -4.71 12.26
C VAL A 30 10.42 -4.42 10.90
N GLU A 31 9.65 -4.10 9.87
CA GLU A 31 10.17 -3.55 8.61
C GLU A 31 9.18 -2.50 8.09
N VAL A 32 9.71 -1.42 7.52
CA VAL A 32 8.94 -0.33 6.92
C VAL A 32 9.53 -0.03 5.57
N ALA A 33 8.77 -0.27 4.51
CA ALA A 33 9.12 0.22 3.18
C ALA A 33 8.11 1.25 2.69
N ALA A 34 8.59 2.24 1.92
CA ALA A 34 7.76 3.25 1.30
C ALA A 34 8.29 3.67 -0.07
N LEU A 35 7.39 3.81 -1.03
CA LEU A 35 7.65 4.40 -2.35
C LEU A 35 6.61 5.47 -2.65
N ILE A 36 6.97 6.42 -3.51
CA ILE A 36 6.04 7.41 -4.06
C ILE A 36 5.88 7.13 -5.55
N THR A 37 4.64 7.18 -6.06
CA THR A 37 4.40 7.21 -7.50
C THR A 37 3.62 8.46 -7.91
N ASP A 38 3.69 8.78 -9.21
CA ASP A 38 2.74 9.69 -9.83
C ASP A 38 1.43 8.97 -10.20
N ALA A 39 0.50 9.68 -10.85
CA ALA A 39 -0.78 9.13 -11.32
C ALA A 39 -0.62 8.04 -12.39
N ASP A 40 0.50 8.01 -13.10
CA ASP A 40 0.82 6.99 -14.10
C ASP A 40 1.57 5.79 -13.54
N LEU A 41 1.74 5.75 -12.20
CA LEU A 41 2.46 4.71 -11.45
C LEU A 41 3.97 4.70 -11.68
N ASN A 42 4.55 5.79 -12.19
CA ASN A 42 6.01 5.92 -12.25
C ASN A 42 6.55 6.19 -10.85
N ILE A 43 7.55 5.41 -10.44
CA ILE A 43 8.22 5.58 -9.13
C ILE A 43 9.01 6.87 -9.13
N ILE A 44 8.92 7.65 -8.05
CA ILE A 44 9.57 8.94 -7.86
C ILE A 44 10.50 8.88 -6.66
N GLY A 45 11.77 9.24 -6.89
CA GLY A 45 12.80 9.16 -5.86
C GLY A 45 13.27 7.74 -5.60
N GLU A 46 14.00 7.57 -4.51
CA GLU A 46 14.65 6.30 -4.16
C GLU A 46 13.81 5.45 -3.18
N GLY A 47 12.86 6.06 -2.48
CA GLY A 47 12.06 5.36 -1.48
C GLY A 47 12.77 5.18 -0.14
N VAL A 48 12.10 4.42 0.74
CA VAL A 48 12.59 4.02 2.07
C VAL A 48 12.44 2.51 2.19
N ASP A 49 13.43 1.85 2.76
CA ASP A 49 13.41 0.43 3.10
C ASP A 49 14.24 0.24 4.37
N LEU A 50 13.60 0.04 5.51
CA LEU A 50 14.24 0.06 6.82
C LEU A 50 13.75 -1.10 7.69
N VAL A 51 14.69 -1.92 8.16
CA VAL A 51 14.41 -2.93 9.17
C VAL A 51 14.51 -2.28 10.56
N VAL A 52 13.43 -2.38 11.31
CA VAL A 52 13.27 -1.79 12.64
C VAL A 52 13.69 -2.79 13.71
N HIS A 53 14.43 -2.32 14.70
CA HIS A 53 14.84 -3.14 15.84
C HIS A 53 13.63 -3.58 16.69
N ALA A 54 13.60 -4.84 17.08
CA ALA A 54 12.65 -5.35 18.07
C ALA A 54 13.40 -6.09 19.19
N THR A 55 12.89 -5.97 20.42
CA THR A 55 13.48 -6.64 21.58
C THR A 55 13.20 -8.15 21.55
N PRO A 56 14.01 -8.96 22.27
CA PRO A 56 13.74 -10.40 22.39
C PRO A 56 12.31 -10.73 22.88
N GLU A 57 11.75 -9.90 23.77
CA GLU A 57 10.40 -10.06 24.30
C GLU A 57 9.36 -9.83 23.19
N GLN A 58 9.55 -8.80 22.35
CA GLN A 58 8.67 -8.52 21.21
C GLN A 58 8.76 -9.61 20.15
N LEU A 59 9.96 -10.14 19.90
CA LEU A 59 10.14 -11.25 18.96
C LEU A 59 9.53 -12.57 19.49
N ALA A 60 9.48 -12.77 20.80
CA ALA A 60 8.85 -13.93 21.41
C ALA A 60 7.31 -13.95 21.28
N GLU A 61 6.69 -12.83 20.88
CA GLU A 61 5.24 -12.75 20.61
C GLU A 61 4.88 -13.33 19.23
N MET A 62 5.85 -13.56 18.34
CA MET A 62 5.58 -14.19 17.03
C MET A 62 5.10 -15.63 17.20
N ASP A 63 4.10 -16.01 16.44
CA ASP A 63 3.72 -17.42 16.30
C ASP A 63 4.70 -18.18 15.39
N ASP A 64 4.49 -19.49 15.26
CA ASP A 64 5.35 -20.38 14.47
C ASP A 64 5.32 -19.99 12.96
N PHE A 65 4.19 -19.49 12.47
CA PHE A 65 4.05 -19.09 11.07
C PHE A 65 4.89 -17.85 10.77
N VAL A 66 4.72 -16.78 11.55
CA VAL A 66 5.46 -15.53 11.39
C VAL A 66 6.96 -15.74 11.62
N THR A 67 7.32 -16.54 12.64
CA THR A 67 8.73 -16.89 12.92
C THR A 67 9.35 -17.61 11.72
N THR A 68 8.63 -18.58 11.13
CA THR A 68 9.12 -19.32 9.96
C THR A 68 9.27 -18.40 8.75
N MET A 69 8.31 -17.51 8.50
CA MET A 69 8.30 -16.56 7.41
C MET A 69 9.49 -15.60 7.50
N HIS A 70 9.68 -14.93 8.65
CA HIS A 70 10.79 -14.00 8.84
C HIS A 70 12.16 -14.70 8.88
N THR A 71 12.22 -15.95 9.32
CA THR A 71 13.45 -16.75 9.23
C THR A 71 13.79 -17.07 7.79
N SER A 72 12.80 -17.50 7.00
CA SER A 72 12.99 -17.89 5.60
C SER A 72 13.37 -16.74 4.70
N SER A 73 12.83 -15.53 4.95
CA SER A 73 13.20 -14.30 4.23
C SER A 73 14.53 -13.69 4.68
N GLY A 74 15.11 -14.17 5.80
CA GLY A 74 16.29 -13.60 6.43
C GLY A 74 16.01 -12.39 7.32
N LEU A 75 14.77 -11.88 7.32
CA LEU A 75 14.38 -10.68 8.06
C LEU A 75 14.62 -10.82 9.57
N LEU A 76 14.40 -12.00 10.16
CA LEU A 76 14.59 -12.21 11.60
C LEU A 76 16.01 -11.84 12.08
N GLU A 77 17.04 -12.20 11.32
CA GLU A 77 18.43 -11.88 11.69
C GLU A 77 18.71 -10.38 11.47
N GLU A 78 18.13 -9.78 10.46
CA GLU A 78 18.24 -8.34 10.21
C GLU A 78 17.57 -7.53 11.33
N ILE A 79 16.40 -7.94 11.83
CA ILE A 79 15.71 -7.29 12.97
C ILE A 79 16.59 -7.31 14.23
N LYS A 80 17.19 -8.47 14.53
CA LYS A 80 18.09 -8.63 15.68
C LYS A 80 19.35 -7.76 15.57
N ALA A 81 19.87 -7.60 14.36
CA ALA A 81 21.05 -6.80 14.09
C ALA A 81 20.76 -5.29 13.94
N SER A 82 19.51 -4.93 13.66
CA SER A 82 19.12 -3.54 13.46
C SER A 82 19.27 -2.72 14.73
N THR A 83 19.61 -1.45 14.54
CA THR A 83 19.62 -0.40 15.58
C THR A 83 18.62 0.71 15.28
N VAL A 84 17.89 0.60 14.18
CA VAL A 84 16.89 1.58 13.74
C VAL A 84 15.66 1.51 14.63
N SER A 85 15.31 2.61 15.23
CA SER A 85 14.06 2.73 15.99
C SER A 85 12.86 2.96 15.07
N LEU A 86 11.67 2.61 15.53
CA LEU A 86 10.43 2.90 14.80
C LEU A 86 10.25 4.40 14.53
N GLN A 87 10.71 5.26 15.44
CA GLN A 87 10.67 6.71 15.26
C GLN A 87 11.55 7.17 14.10
N GLU A 88 12.75 6.62 13.97
CA GLU A 88 13.64 6.93 12.83
C GLU A 88 13.04 6.46 11.51
N ALA A 89 12.38 5.30 11.49
CA ALA A 89 11.66 4.83 10.31
C ALA A 89 10.48 5.75 9.95
N GLU A 90 9.69 6.17 10.95
CA GLU A 90 8.61 7.16 10.73
C GLU A 90 9.16 8.49 10.20
N ASP A 91 10.26 8.99 10.75
CA ASP A 91 10.91 10.23 10.30
C ASP A 91 11.40 10.12 8.85
N ALA A 92 11.95 8.98 8.45
CA ALA A 92 12.41 8.74 7.09
C ALA A 92 11.24 8.75 6.07
N VAL A 93 10.12 8.08 6.40
CA VAL A 93 8.93 8.09 5.52
C VAL A 93 8.32 9.50 5.46
N LEU A 94 8.26 10.23 6.57
CA LEU A 94 7.78 11.61 6.58
C LEU A 94 8.66 12.54 5.74
N ALA A 95 9.98 12.35 5.76
CA ALA A 95 10.92 13.09 4.91
C ALA A 95 10.65 12.80 3.42
N LEU A 96 10.44 11.53 3.05
CA LEU A 96 10.10 11.12 1.69
C LEU A 96 8.79 11.79 1.21
N ILE A 97 7.74 11.77 2.04
CA ILE A 97 6.46 12.42 1.74
C ILE A 97 6.65 13.93 1.58
N THR A 98 7.36 14.59 2.49
CA THR A 98 7.62 16.03 2.44
C THR A 98 8.36 16.44 1.16
N GLN A 99 9.28 15.62 0.72
CA GLN A 99 10.08 15.89 -0.50
C GLN A 99 9.24 15.78 -1.77
N HIS A 100 8.32 14.81 -1.86
CA HIS A 100 7.69 14.40 -3.12
C HIS A 100 6.19 14.67 -3.22
N CYS A 101 5.50 14.90 -2.11
CA CYS A 101 4.06 15.18 -2.09
C CYS A 101 3.76 16.65 -1.82
N ASP A 102 2.52 17.05 -2.07
CA ASP A 102 2.02 18.39 -1.80
C ASP A 102 1.55 18.47 -0.32
N PRO A 103 2.07 19.40 0.49
CA PRO A 103 1.67 19.52 1.88
C PRO A 103 0.20 19.95 2.06
N ASP A 104 -0.38 20.65 1.07
CA ASP A 104 -1.78 21.12 1.12
C ASP A 104 -2.77 20.06 0.60
N HIS A 105 -2.25 19.02 -0.07
CA HIS A 105 -3.04 17.91 -0.62
C HIS A 105 -2.42 16.56 -0.22
N PRO A 106 -2.67 16.08 1.01
CA PRO A 106 -2.13 14.81 1.48
C PRO A 106 -2.42 13.66 0.51
N ALA A 107 -1.38 12.90 0.20
CA ALA A 107 -1.50 11.76 -0.72
C ALA A 107 -2.15 10.55 -0.03
N PRO A 108 -2.99 9.77 -0.74
CA PRO A 108 -3.56 8.56 -0.20
C PRO A 108 -2.50 7.46 -0.05
N LEU A 109 -2.64 6.66 1.01
CA LEU A 109 -1.90 5.42 1.21
C LEU A 109 -2.36 4.38 0.19
N ALA A 110 -1.42 3.66 -0.42
CA ALA A 110 -1.67 2.61 -1.40
C ALA A 110 -0.93 1.32 -1.05
N GLY A 111 -1.52 0.18 -1.42
CA GLY A 111 -0.93 -1.16 -1.23
C GLY A 111 -1.96 -2.26 -1.38
N ASN A 112 -1.57 -3.50 -1.09
CA ASN A 112 -2.48 -4.65 -1.02
C ASN A 112 -2.94 -4.86 0.42
N SER A 113 -4.26 -5.04 0.63
CA SER A 113 -4.87 -5.23 1.97
C SER A 113 -4.46 -4.15 2.99
N ILE A 114 -4.25 -2.97 2.48
CA ILE A 114 -3.57 -1.83 3.14
C ILE A 114 -4.27 -1.34 4.43
N ALA A 115 -5.47 -1.81 4.70
CA ALA A 115 -6.19 -1.47 5.93
C ALA A 115 -5.47 -2.00 7.19
N THR A 116 -4.78 -3.14 7.08
CA THR A 116 -3.97 -3.71 8.16
C THR A 116 -2.79 -2.80 8.47
N ASP A 117 -2.00 -2.45 7.44
CA ASP A 117 -0.86 -1.54 7.58
C ASP A 117 -1.31 -0.19 8.13
N ARG A 118 -2.41 0.37 7.60
CA ARG A 118 -2.97 1.62 8.10
C ARG A 118 -3.31 1.57 9.59
N SER A 119 -3.76 0.42 10.07
CA SER A 119 -4.09 0.24 11.49
C SER A 119 -2.83 0.28 12.36
N PHE A 120 -1.76 -0.38 11.93
CA PHE A 120 -0.45 -0.32 12.59
C PHE A 120 0.18 1.08 12.51
N ILE A 121 0.13 1.73 11.36
CA ILE A 121 0.58 3.13 11.19
C ILE A 121 -0.15 4.04 12.18
N ARG A 122 -1.47 3.93 12.27
CA ARG A 122 -2.27 4.75 13.19
C ARG A 122 -1.90 4.52 14.65
N ALA A 123 -1.64 3.28 15.03
CA ALA A 123 -1.32 2.90 16.40
C ALA A 123 0.12 3.26 16.79
N GLN A 124 1.09 3.05 15.90
CA GLN A 124 2.51 3.08 16.22
C GLN A 124 3.30 4.20 15.54
N MET A 125 2.78 4.78 14.44
CA MET A 125 3.38 5.90 13.69
C MET A 125 2.35 7.04 13.48
N PRO A 126 1.84 7.67 14.57
CA PRO A 126 0.70 8.60 14.49
C PRO A 126 1.00 9.90 13.73
N ARG A 127 2.25 10.30 13.57
CA ARG A 127 2.63 11.46 12.76
C ARG A 127 2.49 11.12 11.27
N LEU A 128 2.87 9.91 10.89
CA LEU A 128 2.70 9.40 9.53
C LEU A 128 1.22 9.26 9.18
N ASP A 129 0.40 8.72 10.09
CA ASP A 129 -1.07 8.63 9.86
C ASP A 129 -1.69 10.00 9.56
N LYS A 130 -1.26 11.06 10.25
CA LYS A 130 -1.74 12.43 10.05
C LYS A 130 -1.24 13.08 8.75
N ALA A 131 -0.09 12.65 8.23
CA ALA A 131 0.47 13.17 6.98
C ALA A 131 -0.20 12.57 5.74
N LEU A 132 -0.89 11.45 5.89
CA LEU A 132 -1.57 10.74 4.82
C LEU A 132 -3.03 11.19 4.69
N HIS A 133 -3.56 11.13 3.45
CA HIS A 133 -4.98 11.33 3.21
C HIS A 133 -5.83 10.25 3.93
N TYR A 134 -7.07 10.59 4.31
CA TYR A 134 -7.96 9.61 4.98
C TYR A 134 -8.43 8.48 4.07
N ARG A 135 -8.44 8.69 2.74
CA ARG A 135 -8.74 7.65 1.74
C ARG A 135 -7.49 6.81 1.49
N MET A 136 -7.73 5.58 1.01
CA MET A 136 -6.69 4.63 0.63
C MET A 136 -6.95 4.09 -0.77
N VAL A 137 -5.91 3.63 -1.44
CA VAL A 137 -5.99 2.86 -2.68
C VAL A 137 -5.61 1.41 -2.36
N ASP A 138 -6.61 0.57 -2.14
CA ASP A 138 -6.40 -0.85 -1.85
C ASP A 138 -6.52 -1.68 -3.13
N VAL A 139 -5.38 -2.17 -3.62
CA VAL A 139 -5.29 -2.98 -4.83
C VAL A 139 -6.04 -4.31 -4.67
N SER A 140 -6.09 -4.86 -3.46
CA SER A 140 -6.84 -6.09 -3.17
C SER A 140 -8.34 -5.93 -3.41
N SER A 141 -8.89 -4.71 -3.30
CA SER A 141 -10.28 -4.43 -3.68
C SER A 141 -10.52 -4.66 -5.17
N LEU A 142 -9.60 -4.22 -6.03
CA LEU A 142 -9.69 -4.46 -7.48
C LEU A 142 -9.57 -5.95 -7.79
N LYS A 143 -8.69 -6.67 -7.09
CA LYS A 143 -8.56 -8.11 -7.19
C LYS A 143 -9.87 -8.82 -6.89
N GLU A 144 -10.53 -8.48 -5.79
CA GLU A 144 -11.81 -9.06 -5.40
C GLU A 144 -12.94 -8.73 -6.39
N LEU A 145 -12.95 -7.51 -6.95
CA LEU A 145 -13.92 -7.12 -7.96
C LEU A 145 -13.64 -7.82 -9.30
N SER A 146 -12.39 -7.94 -9.71
CA SER A 146 -12.02 -8.65 -10.96
C SER A 146 -12.42 -10.12 -10.91
N ARG A 147 -12.28 -10.78 -9.76
CA ARG A 147 -12.72 -12.15 -9.56
C ARG A 147 -14.22 -12.34 -9.86
N ARG A 148 -15.05 -11.34 -9.54
CA ARG A 148 -16.50 -11.36 -9.73
C ARG A 148 -16.94 -10.93 -11.13
N TRP A 149 -16.33 -9.89 -11.65
CA TRP A 149 -16.83 -9.18 -12.84
C TRP A 149 -15.98 -9.38 -14.09
N ALA A 150 -14.71 -9.73 -13.91
CA ALA A 150 -13.74 -9.93 -14.98
C ALA A 150 -12.83 -11.14 -14.70
N PRO A 151 -13.36 -12.38 -14.62
CA PRO A 151 -12.58 -13.56 -14.22
C PRO A 151 -11.37 -13.82 -15.11
N ARG A 152 -11.41 -13.46 -16.39
CA ARG A 152 -10.24 -13.56 -17.27
C ARG A 152 -9.10 -12.64 -16.85
N VAL A 153 -9.42 -11.46 -16.33
CA VAL A 153 -8.42 -10.54 -15.75
C VAL A 153 -7.87 -11.15 -14.46
N TYR A 154 -8.72 -11.64 -13.58
CA TYR A 154 -8.31 -12.27 -12.33
C TYR A 154 -7.33 -13.44 -12.53
N PHE A 155 -7.62 -14.36 -13.47
CA PHE A 155 -6.79 -15.56 -13.70
C PHE A 155 -5.50 -15.29 -14.49
N ASN A 156 -5.31 -14.10 -15.06
CA ASN A 156 -4.09 -13.71 -15.78
C ASN A 156 -3.30 -12.60 -15.06
N GLN A 157 -3.56 -12.38 -13.77
CA GLN A 157 -2.79 -11.43 -13.00
C GLN A 157 -1.31 -11.87 -12.91
N PRO A 158 -0.37 -10.91 -12.76
CA PRO A 158 1.05 -11.22 -12.62
C PRO A 158 1.31 -12.15 -11.43
N ASP A 159 2.21 -13.10 -11.61
CA ASP A 159 2.67 -13.95 -10.52
C ASP A 159 3.34 -13.09 -9.43
N LYS A 160 3.07 -13.42 -8.17
CA LYS A 160 3.75 -12.82 -7.02
C LYS A 160 4.94 -13.66 -6.60
N GLY A 161 6.02 -13.01 -6.20
CA GLY A 161 7.13 -13.64 -5.52
C GLY A 161 6.73 -14.08 -4.10
N MET A 162 7.60 -14.85 -3.47
CA MET A 162 7.42 -15.27 -2.09
C MET A 162 8.53 -14.68 -1.19
N ALA A 163 8.93 -13.44 -1.49
CA ALA A 163 10.06 -12.81 -0.80
C ALA A 163 9.70 -12.40 0.64
N HIS A 164 8.45 -12.02 0.87
CA HIS A 164 7.98 -11.49 2.16
C HIS A 164 8.94 -10.42 2.71
N ARG A 165 9.21 -9.43 1.86
CA ARG A 165 10.02 -8.25 2.13
C ARG A 165 9.24 -7.02 1.68
N ALA A 166 9.05 -6.08 2.55
CA ALA A 166 8.14 -4.95 2.38
C ALA A 166 8.37 -4.18 1.07
N LEU A 167 9.61 -3.88 0.68
CA LEU A 167 9.89 -3.17 -0.57
C LEU A 167 9.50 -3.99 -1.81
N ALA A 168 9.76 -5.30 -1.81
CA ALA A 168 9.41 -6.18 -2.93
C ALA A 168 7.87 -6.27 -3.07
N ASP A 169 7.16 -6.36 -1.96
CA ASP A 169 5.70 -6.46 -1.93
C ASP A 169 5.03 -5.16 -2.39
N ILE A 170 5.62 -3.98 -2.11
CA ILE A 170 5.22 -2.70 -2.70
C ILE A 170 5.34 -2.72 -4.23
N VAL A 171 6.50 -3.13 -4.76
CA VAL A 171 6.72 -3.16 -6.22
C VAL A 171 5.74 -4.11 -6.89
N GLU A 172 5.44 -5.24 -6.27
CA GLU A 172 4.42 -6.18 -6.74
C GLU A 172 3.02 -5.58 -6.72
N SER A 173 2.69 -4.80 -5.69
CA SER A 173 1.41 -4.10 -5.58
C SER A 173 1.24 -3.03 -6.65
N ILE A 174 2.28 -2.25 -6.94
CA ILE A 174 2.30 -1.27 -8.04
C ILE A 174 2.10 -1.99 -9.39
N ARG A 175 2.83 -3.08 -9.63
CA ARG A 175 2.72 -3.90 -10.84
C ARG A 175 1.32 -4.49 -11.00
N GLU A 176 0.72 -4.96 -9.91
CA GLU A 176 -0.64 -5.50 -9.91
C GLU A 176 -1.67 -4.41 -10.25
N LEU A 177 -1.53 -3.20 -9.70
CA LEU A 177 -2.40 -2.07 -10.03
C LEU A 177 -2.25 -1.65 -11.50
N ASP A 178 -1.02 -1.55 -12.01
CA ASP A 178 -0.77 -1.22 -13.43
C ASP A 178 -1.38 -2.29 -14.37
N TYR A 179 -1.30 -3.56 -13.97
CA TYR A 179 -1.97 -4.63 -14.70
C TYR A 179 -3.49 -4.43 -14.76
N TYR A 180 -4.17 -4.18 -13.62
CA TYR A 180 -5.61 -3.91 -13.61
C TYR A 180 -5.96 -2.67 -14.42
N ARG A 181 -5.16 -1.63 -14.31
CA ARG A 181 -5.33 -0.41 -15.11
C ARG A 181 -5.33 -0.73 -16.61
N ARG A 182 -4.36 -1.48 -17.10
CA ARG A 182 -4.21 -1.83 -18.53
C ARG A 182 -5.22 -2.86 -19.02
N ALA A 183 -5.50 -3.86 -18.21
CA ALA A 183 -6.32 -4.99 -18.63
C ALA A 183 -7.83 -4.75 -18.46
N TRP A 184 -8.22 -3.84 -17.57
CA TRP A 184 -9.61 -3.72 -17.14
C TRP A 184 -10.14 -2.31 -17.04
N LEU A 185 -9.37 -1.34 -16.52
CA LEU A 185 -9.85 0.00 -16.19
C LEU A 185 -9.56 1.04 -17.29
N ILE A 186 -8.96 0.66 -18.38
CA ILE A 186 -8.41 1.55 -19.41
C ILE A 186 -9.48 2.06 -20.40
N SER A 187 -10.68 2.26 -20.05
CA SER A 187 -11.62 2.99 -20.90
C SER A 187 -11.68 4.43 -20.42
N ASP A 188 -11.48 5.36 -21.34
CA ASP A 188 -11.84 6.78 -21.11
C ASP A 188 -13.29 6.95 -21.64
N PRO A 189 -14.31 6.78 -20.78
CA PRO A 189 -15.70 6.85 -21.19
C PRO A 189 -16.04 8.27 -21.62
N THR A 190 -16.84 8.39 -22.66
CA THR A 190 -17.41 9.70 -23.05
C THR A 190 -18.32 10.22 -21.93
N SER A 191 -18.59 11.54 -21.94
CA SER A 191 -19.57 12.12 -21.00
C SER A 191 -20.94 11.46 -21.11
N GLU A 192 -21.36 11.06 -22.33
CA GLU A 192 -22.62 10.37 -22.58
C GLU A 192 -22.64 8.98 -21.95
N ASP A 193 -21.55 8.20 -22.06
CA ASP A 193 -21.40 6.89 -21.41
C ASP A 193 -21.47 7.02 -19.88
N ALA A 194 -20.81 8.02 -19.33
CA ALA A 194 -20.79 8.26 -17.88
C ALA A 194 -22.19 8.68 -17.36
N GLU A 195 -22.93 9.53 -18.11
CA GLU A 195 -24.29 9.94 -17.76
C GLU A 195 -25.27 8.77 -17.85
N ALA A 196 -25.16 7.93 -18.89
CA ALA A 196 -25.98 6.73 -19.03
C ALA A 196 -25.73 5.75 -17.88
N ALA A 197 -24.47 5.44 -17.57
CA ALA A 197 -24.10 4.57 -16.45
C ALA A 197 -24.61 5.11 -15.10
N LYS A 198 -24.52 6.41 -14.88
CA LYS A 198 -25.09 7.07 -13.69
C LYS A 198 -26.60 6.87 -13.60
N ALA A 199 -27.34 7.09 -14.70
CA ALA A 199 -28.77 6.95 -14.72
C ALA A 199 -29.21 5.51 -14.43
N GLU A 200 -28.55 4.53 -15.02
CA GLU A 200 -28.81 3.10 -14.78
C GLU A 200 -28.54 2.72 -13.32
N ALA A 201 -27.40 3.12 -12.75
CA ALA A 201 -27.05 2.86 -11.37
C ALA A 201 -28.07 3.47 -10.40
N MET A 202 -28.51 4.72 -10.63
CA MET A 202 -29.52 5.38 -9.81
C MET A 202 -30.87 4.64 -9.88
N ALA A 203 -31.32 4.24 -11.07
CA ALA A 203 -32.56 3.52 -11.24
C ALA A 203 -32.57 2.16 -10.53
N SER A 204 -31.45 1.43 -10.62
CA SER A 204 -31.31 0.09 -10.03
C SER A 204 -31.46 0.05 -8.50
N TYR A 205 -31.11 1.13 -7.81
CA TYR A 205 -31.08 1.17 -6.35
C TYR A 205 -32.07 2.15 -5.72
N GLN A 206 -32.87 2.86 -6.52
CA GLN A 206 -33.79 3.90 -6.03
C GLN A 206 -34.78 3.39 -4.98
N GLN A 207 -35.24 2.14 -5.11
CA GLN A 207 -36.20 1.53 -4.17
C GLN A 207 -35.65 1.38 -2.73
N PHE A 208 -34.33 1.41 -2.55
CA PHE A 208 -33.67 1.28 -1.26
C PHE A 208 -33.33 2.62 -0.60
N LEU A 209 -33.61 3.74 -1.27
CA LEU A 209 -33.27 5.10 -0.82
C LEU A 209 -34.48 5.88 -0.33
N GLN A 210 -35.63 5.21 -0.09
CA GLN A 210 -36.88 5.81 0.42
C GLN A 210 -36.95 5.79 1.93
#